data_58d0d4b8bb9aa47919df1e912dc9f2ad
#
_entry.id   58d0d4b8bb9aa47919df1e912dc9f2ad
#
_cell.length_a   1.000
_cell.length_b   1.000
_cell.length_c   1.000
_cell.angle_alpha   90.00
_cell.angle_beta   90.00
_cell.angle_gamma   90.00
#
_symmetry.space_group_name_H-M   'P 1'
#
loop_
_entity.id
_entity.type
_entity.pdbx_description
1 polymer ?
#
loop_
_entity_poly.entity_id
_entity_poly.type
_entity_poly.pdbx_seq_one_letter_code
_entity_poly.pdbx_strand_id
1 'polypeptide(L)'
;MTELWNNVNKITQIKAREILDSRGNPTLEVTAWANAASSSFGVPAGASTGSHEVLEKRDGDPNRFRGLGVLKAVENVNQKIAPVLIGTDPTDQKKIDAVLLQLDGTANKSSLGGNTVIGVSIACAKLAARVNNTEVFEHLRTLADIKPSRPAPYLYMNLINGGKHAKSQIAFQE
;
A
#
# COMPACT_ATOMS: atom_id res chain seq x y z
N MET A 1 20.26 -28.70 -13.37
CA MET A 1 20.90 -27.66 -12.53
C MET A 1 20.35 -26.24 -12.75
N THR A 2 19.49 -26.01 -13.74
CA THR A 2 18.92 -24.68 -14.10
C THR A 2 17.65 -24.29 -13.32
N GLU A 3 16.97 -25.21 -12.68
CA GLU A 3 15.71 -24.90 -11.96
C GLU A 3 15.89 -24.34 -10.54
N LEU A 4 17.04 -24.57 -9.90
CA LEU A 4 17.34 -24.08 -8.56
C LEU A 4 17.59 -22.56 -8.50
N TRP A 5 17.99 -21.94 -9.60
CA TRP A 5 18.27 -20.50 -9.68
C TRP A 5 17.02 -19.64 -9.98
N ASN A 6 15.94 -20.25 -10.49
CA ASN A 6 14.71 -19.52 -10.86
C ASN A 6 13.79 -19.21 -9.66
N ASN A 7 14.09 -19.70 -8.46
CA ASN A 7 13.22 -19.52 -7.27
C ASN A 7 13.76 -18.52 -6.24
N VAL A 8 14.89 -17.89 -6.48
CA VAL A 8 15.64 -17.15 -5.45
C VAL A 8 14.93 -15.89 -4.95
N ASN A 9 14.00 -15.31 -5.72
CA ASN A 9 13.39 -14.02 -5.37
C ASN A 9 11.86 -14.01 -5.43
N LYS A 10 11.20 -15.15 -5.30
CA LYS A 10 9.74 -15.19 -5.37
C LYS A 10 9.08 -14.87 -4.05
N ILE A 11 7.92 -14.22 -4.09
CA ILE A 11 7.08 -13.99 -2.92
C ILE A 11 6.73 -15.34 -2.28
N THR A 12 7.14 -15.52 -1.04
CA THR A 12 6.88 -16.75 -0.27
C THR A 12 5.71 -16.60 0.68
N GLN A 13 5.43 -15.37 1.12
CA GLN A 13 4.33 -15.07 2.02
C GLN A 13 3.89 -13.62 1.87
N ILE A 14 2.60 -13.38 2.04
CA ILE A 14 2.00 -12.04 2.26
C ILE A 14 1.06 -12.17 3.45
N LYS A 15 1.17 -11.25 4.40
CA LYS A 15 0.31 -11.23 5.58
C LYS A 15 -0.06 -9.81 5.95
N ALA A 16 -1.33 -9.61 6.27
CA ALA A 16 -1.82 -8.34 6.79
C ALA A 16 -2.24 -8.47 8.25
N ARG A 17 -2.19 -7.34 8.95
CA ARG A 17 -2.75 -7.15 10.28
C ARG A 17 -3.36 -5.77 10.42
N GLU A 18 -4.27 -5.62 11.35
CA GLU A 18 -4.75 -4.32 11.79
C GLU A 18 -3.76 -3.70 12.75
N ILE A 19 -3.47 -2.42 12.55
CA ILE A 19 -2.67 -1.57 13.44
C ILE A 19 -3.43 -0.28 13.71
N LEU A 20 -2.92 0.58 14.59
CA LEU A 20 -3.47 1.92 14.81
C LEU A 20 -2.63 2.98 14.09
N ASP A 21 -3.31 3.94 13.48
CA ASP A 21 -2.68 5.14 12.91
C ASP A 21 -2.30 6.17 14.00
N SER A 22 -1.73 7.29 13.59
CA SER A 22 -1.33 8.37 14.52
C SER A 22 -2.49 9.06 15.24
N ARG A 23 -3.73 8.82 14.84
CA ARG A 23 -4.95 9.33 15.47
C ARG A 23 -5.64 8.28 16.35
N GLY A 24 -5.06 7.07 16.46
CA GLY A 24 -5.65 5.95 17.19
C GLY A 24 -6.77 5.23 16.44
N ASN A 25 -6.93 5.45 15.14
CA ASN A 25 -7.89 4.73 14.31
C ASN A 25 -7.25 3.48 13.69
N PRO A 26 -8.02 2.40 13.52
CA PRO A 26 -7.53 1.21 12.84
C PRO A 26 -7.10 1.49 11.41
N THR A 27 -5.98 0.95 11.03
CA THR A 27 -5.51 0.88 9.65
C THR A 27 -4.83 -0.44 9.36
N LEU A 28 -4.49 -0.67 8.09
CA LEU A 28 -3.92 -1.92 7.58
C LEU A 28 -2.39 -1.82 7.54
N GLU A 29 -1.70 -2.83 8.02
CA GLU A 29 -0.29 -3.08 7.70
C GLU A 29 -0.18 -4.37 6.92
N VAL A 30 0.55 -4.33 5.81
CA VAL A 30 0.85 -5.49 4.97
C VAL A 30 2.35 -5.77 5.01
N THR A 31 2.71 -7.02 5.24
CA THR A 31 4.09 -7.50 5.15
C THR A 31 4.18 -8.55 4.06
N ALA A 32 5.17 -8.44 3.20
CA ALA A 32 5.51 -9.40 2.16
C ALA A 32 6.91 -9.98 2.40
N TRP A 33 7.11 -11.25 2.07
CA TRP A 33 8.38 -11.97 2.23
C TRP A 33 8.79 -12.62 0.90
N ALA A 34 10.10 -12.62 0.65
CA ALA A 34 10.75 -13.40 -0.40
C ALA A 34 12.07 -13.94 0.18
N ASN A 35 12.16 -15.26 0.38
CA ASN A 35 13.27 -15.90 1.07
C ASN A 35 13.59 -15.26 2.43
N ALA A 36 14.81 -14.76 2.62
CA ALA A 36 15.24 -14.07 3.85
C ALA A 36 14.85 -12.58 3.89
N ALA A 37 14.35 -12.01 2.80
CA ALA A 37 13.95 -10.62 2.73
C ALA A 37 12.48 -10.44 3.11
N SER A 38 12.16 -9.36 3.80
CA SER A 38 10.79 -8.96 4.07
C SER A 38 10.63 -7.44 4.03
N SER A 39 9.44 -6.98 3.74
CA SER A 39 9.12 -5.57 3.79
C SER A 39 7.68 -5.35 4.24
N SER A 40 7.46 -4.31 5.03
CA SER A 40 6.14 -3.92 5.53
C SER A 40 5.74 -2.53 5.06
N PHE A 41 4.43 -2.34 4.91
CA PHE A 41 3.83 -1.05 4.64
C PHE A 41 2.55 -0.86 5.46
N GLY A 42 2.54 0.17 6.29
CA GLY A 42 1.33 0.65 6.97
C GLY A 42 0.59 1.63 6.08
N VAL A 43 -0.69 1.35 5.80
CA VAL A 43 -1.50 2.17 4.89
C VAL A 43 -1.94 3.45 5.60
N PRO A 44 -1.56 4.64 5.12
CA PRO A 44 -2.04 5.88 5.70
C PRO A 44 -3.52 6.08 5.40
N ALA A 45 -4.28 6.57 6.38
CA ALA A 45 -5.66 6.98 6.20
C ALA A 45 -5.76 8.48 5.94
N GLY A 46 -6.50 8.89 4.91
CA GLY A 46 -6.77 10.28 4.62
C GLY A 46 -7.62 10.97 5.69
N ALA A 47 -7.53 12.29 5.79
CA ALA A 47 -8.36 13.10 6.68
C ALA A 47 -9.66 13.58 6.00
N SER A 48 -9.68 13.63 4.68
CA SER A 48 -10.81 14.04 3.84
C SER A 48 -11.08 13.00 2.76
N THR A 49 -12.22 13.06 2.12
CA THR A 49 -12.61 12.17 1.01
C THR A 49 -12.99 13.01 -0.18
N GLY A 50 -12.48 12.63 -1.37
CA GLY A 50 -12.84 13.20 -2.65
C GLY A 50 -13.84 12.33 -3.41
N SER A 51 -14.56 12.92 -4.35
CA SER A 51 -15.57 12.22 -5.16
C SER A 51 -14.98 11.15 -6.11
N HIS A 52 -13.70 11.25 -6.42
CA HIS A 52 -12.98 10.33 -7.31
C HIS A 52 -12.01 9.38 -6.58
N GLU A 53 -12.02 9.40 -5.25
CA GLU A 53 -11.18 8.50 -4.47
C GLU A 53 -11.73 7.06 -4.47
N VAL A 54 -10.80 6.11 -4.34
CA VAL A 54 -11.15 4.70 -4.15
C VAL A 54 -11.71 4.48 -2.74
N LEU A 55 -12.57 3.47 -2.59
CA LEU A 55 -13.20 3.16 -1.32
C LEU A 55 -12.24 2.41 -0.39
N GLU A 56 -12.08 2.91 0.83
CA GLU A 56 -11.45 2.13 1.89
C GLU A 56 -12.39 1.03 2.39
N LYS A 57 -11.86 -0.18 2.55
CA LYS A 57 -12.60 -1.27 3.16
C LYS A 57 -12.60 -1.11 4.67
N ARG A 58 -13.77 -0.80 5.23
CA ARG A 58 -14.03 -0.69 6.66
C ARG A 58 -15.01 -1.77 7.10
N ASP A 59 -14.95 -2.17 8.38
CA ASP A 59 -15.80 -3.25 8.90
C ASP A 59 -17.26 -2.79 9.06
N GLY A 60 -17.49 -1.52 9.41
CA GLY A 60 -18.81 -0.95 9.62
C GLY A 60 -19.49 -1.43 10.91
N ASP A 61 -18.79 -2.15 11.80
CA ASP A 61 -19.31 -2.57 13.09
C ASP A 61 -19.25 -1.40 14.10
N PRO A 62 -20.39 -0.82 14.52
CA PRO A 62 -20.40 0.32 15.42
C PRO A 62 -19.83 0.02 16.80
N ASN A 63 -19.85 -1.25 17.22
CA ASN A 63 -19.32 -1.69 18.52
C ASN A 63 -17.80 -1.80 18.55
N ARG A 64 -17.16 -1.72 17.37
CA ARG A 64 -15.71 -1.81 17.26
C ARG A 64 -15.15 -0.61 16.52
N PHE A 65 -14.37 0.23 17.22
CA PHE A 65 -13.79 1.46 16.68
C PHE A 65 -14.78 2.34 15.92
N ARG A 66 -16.04 2.40 16.35
CA ARG A 66 -17.12 3.17 15.69
C ARG A 66 -17.30 2.84 14.21
N GLY A 67 -17.11 1.58 13.84
CA GLY A 67 -17.19 1.12 12.43
C GLY A 67 -15.90 1.25 11.64
N LEU A 68 -14.85 1.84 12.20
CA LEU A 68 -13.59 2.11 11.49
C LEU A 68 -12.63 0.92 11.44
N GLY A 69 -12.98 -0.24 12.02
CA GLY A 69 -12.18 -1.47 11.93
C GLY A 69 -11.83 -1.86 10.50
N VAL A 70 -10.73 -2.62 10.31
CA VAL A 70 -10.24 -3.05 8.98
C VAL A 70 -10.02 -4.56 8.88
N LEU A 71 -10.69 -5.35 9.73
CA LEU A 71 -10.53 -6.80 9.72
C LEU A 71 -10.97 -7.43 8.39
N LYS A 72 -12.00 -6.87 7.72
CA LYS A 72 -12.40 -7.29 6.37
C LYS A 72 -11.29 -7.05 5.33
N ALA A 73 -10.54 -5.96 5.46
CA ALA A 73 -9.38 -5.69 4.62
C ALA A 73 -8.24 -6.68 4.91
N VAL A 74 -7.98 -6.96 6.20
CA VAL A 74 -7.02 -7.99 6.62
C VAL A 74 -7.38 -9.36 6.03
N GLU A 75 -8.64 -9.74 6.10
CA GLU A 75 -9.14 -10.99 5.52
C GLU A 75 -8.96 -11.03 3.99
N ASN A 76 -9.28 -9.94 3.29
CA ASN A 76 -9.09 -9.84 1.84
C ASN A 76 -7.62 -10.05 1.44
N VAL A 77 -6.65 -9.47 2.18
CA VAL A 77 -5.23 -9.72 1.93
C VAL A 77 -4.89 -11.17 2.17
N ASN A 78 -5.22 -11.69 3.36
CA ASN A 78 -4.73 -12.99 3.80
C ASN A 78 -5.38 -14.16 3.05
N GLN A 79 -6.66 -14.05 2.67
CA GLN A 79 -7.41 -15.16 2.09
C GLN A 79 -7.61 -15.06 0.58
N LYS A 80 -7.63 -13.84 0.01
CA LYS A 80 -7.89 -13.67 -1.43
C LYS A 80 -6.64 -13.25 -2.21
N ILE A 81 -5.85 -12.30 -1.70
CA ILE A 81 -4.71 -11.77 -2.44
C ILE A 81 -3.46 -12.62 -2.25
N ALA A 82 -3.12 -12.95 -1.01
CA ALA A 82 -1.89 -13.70 -0.72
C ALA A 82 -1.78 -15.00 -1.53
N PRO A 83 -2.82 -15.85 -1.63
CA PRO A 83 -2.71 -17.12 -2.37
C PRO A 83 -2.39 -16.95 -3.86
N VAL A 84 -2.83 -15.85 -4.49
CA VAL A 84 -2.61 -15.63 -5.93
C VAL A 84 -1.29 -14.93 -6.24
N LEU A 85 -0.66 -14.27 -5.26
CA LEU A 85 0.62 -13.59 -5.43
C LEU A 85 1.82 -14.42 -4.94
N ILE A 86 1.62 -15.45 -4.12
CA ILE A 86 2.69 -16.39 -3.75
C ILE A 86 3.27 -17.02 -5.03
N GLY A 87 4.61 -17.05 -5.13
CA GLY A 87 5.32 -17.54 -6.31
C GLY A 87 5.53 -16.48 -7.41
N THR A 88 4.96 -15.27 -7.28
CA THR A 88 5.22 -14.16 -8.20
C THR A 88 6.56 -13.51 -7.87
N ASP A 89 7.24 -12.98 -8.88
CA ASP A 89 8.45 -12.17 -8.70
C ASP A 89 8.06 -10.79 -8.16
N PRO A 90 8.57 -10.36 -6.99
CA PRO A 90 8.25 -9.04 -6.43
C PRO A 90 8.74 -7.88 -7.31
N THR A 91 9.70 -8.10 -8.20
CA THR A 91 10.23 -7.06 -9.11
C THR A 91 9.30 -6.77 -10.29
N ASP A 92 8.37 -7.68 -10.60
CA ASP A 92 7.35 -7.49 -11.65
C ASP A 92 6.12 -6.76 -11.10
N GLN A 93 6.32 -5.48 -10.75
CA GLN A 93 5.27 -4.62 -10.19
C GLN A 93 4.04 -4.53 -11.10
N LYS A 94 4.25 -4.45 -12.43
CA LYS A 94 3.15 -4.37 -13.40
C LYS A 94 2.25 -5.59 -13.33
N LYS A 95 2.82 -6.76 -13.19
CA LYS A 95 2.07 -8.01 -13.05
C LYS A 95 1.33 -8.07 -11.71
N ILE A 96 1.99 -7.67 -10.60
CA ILE A 96 1.38 -7.62 -9.28
C ILE A 96 0.15 -6.70 -9.31
N ASP A 97 0.31 -5.48 -9.81
CA ASP A 97 -0.77 -4.50 -9.87
C ASP A 97 -1.90 -4.96 -10.80
N ALA A 98 -1.58 -5.57 -11.94
CA ALA A 98 -2.58 -6.15 -12.84
C ALA A 98 -3.42 -7.25 -12.16
N VAL A 99 -2.78 -8.15 -11.40
CA VAL A 99 -3.46 -9.19 -10.62
C VAL A 99 -4.38 -8.57 -9.56
N LEU A 100 -3.91 -7.55 -8.83
CA LEU A 100 -4.72 -6.86 -7.83
C LEU A 100 -5.95 -6.18 -8.45
N LEU A 101 -5.77 -5.50 -9.58
CA LEU A 101 -6.85 -4.84 -10.31
C LEU A 101 -7.87 -5.84 -10.86
N GLN A 102 -7.40 -6.94 -11.41
CA GLN A 102 -8.26 -8.02 -11.92
C GLN A 102 -9.04 -8.70 -10.80
N LEU A 103 -8.42 -8.94 -9.65
CA LEU A 103 -9.03 -9.59 -8.50
C LEU A 103 -10.11 -8.70 -7.86
N ASP A 104 -9.92 -7.38 -7.84
CA ASP A 104 -10.95 -6.44 -7.39
C ASP A 104 -12.09 -6.34 -8.38
N GLY A 105 -11.80 -6.17 -9.66
CA GLY A 105 -12.75 -6.11 -10.78
C GLY A 105 -13.64 -4.87 -10.80
N THR A 106 -13.50 -3.91 -9.86
CA THR A 106 -14.32 -2.70 -9.78
C THR A 106 -13.52 -1.43 -10.07
N ALA A 107 -14.17 -0.41 -10.62
CA ALA A 107 -13.52 0.85 -10.94
C ALA A 107 -12.96 1.56 -9.70
N ASN A 108 -13.70 1.54 -8.59
CA ASN A 108 -13.39 2.26 -7.35
C ASN A 108 -12.79 1.36 -6.23
N LYS A 109 -12.33 0.16 -6.57
CA LYS A 109 -11.73 -0.81 -5.65
C LYS A 109 -12.65 -1.21 -4.47
N SER A 110 -13.98 -1.23 -4.71
CA SER A 110 -14.96 -1.50 -3.66
C SER A 110 -15.02 -2.98 -3.21
N SER A 111 -14.58 -3.91 -4.04
CA SER A 111 -14.57 -5.34 -3.72
C SER A 111 -13.53 -5.67 -2.66
N LEU A 112 -12.27 -5.42 -2.93
CA LEU A 112 -11.16 -5.66 -2.00
C LEU A 112 -10.95 -4.49 -1.04
N GLY A 113 -11.11 -3.25 -1.51
CA GLY A 113 -10.79 -2.02 -0.82
C GLY A 113 -9.50 -1.38 -1.31
N GLY A 114 -9.52 -0.05 -1.51
CA GLY A 114 -8.34 0.70 -1.95
C GLY A 114 -7.16 0.59 -0.98
N ASN A 115 -7.44 0.60 0.33
CA ASN A 115 -6.43 0.37 1.38
C ASN A 115 -5.77 -1.02 1.25
N THR A 116 -6.53 -2.04 0.88
CA THR A 116 -6.03 -3.40 0.65
C THR A 116 -5.10 -3.44 -0.56
N VAL A 117 -5.56 -2.89 -1.69
CA VAL A 117 -4.82 -2.90 -2.97
C VAL A 117 -3.50 -2.13 -2.84
N ILE A 118 -3.53 -0.90 -2.32
CA ILE A 118 -2.32 -0.08 -2.16
C ILE A 118 -1.37 -0.66 -1.12
N GLY A 119 -1.92 -1.26 -0.05
CA GLY A 119 -1.13 -1.92 0.99
C GLY A 119 -0.24 -3.02 0.43
N VAL A 120 -0.81 -3.90 -0.37
CA VAL A 120 -0.08 -5.02 -1.01
C VAL A 120 0.87 -4.52 -2.09
N SER A 121 0.42 -3.61 -2.97
CA SER A 121 1.23 -3.07 -4.06
C SER A 121 2.53 -2.43 -3.53
N ILE A 122 2.43 -1.54 -2.54
CA ILE A 122 3.61 -0.87 -1.98
C ILE A 122 4.48 -1.83 -1.14
N ALA A 123 3.90 -2.76 -0.39
CA ALA A 123 4.68 -3.76 0.34
C ALA A 123 5.54 -4.60 -0.62
N CYS A 124 4.98 -4.98 -1.79
CA CYS A 124 5.71 -5.72 -2.83
C CYS A 124 6.80 -4.85 -3.49
N ALA A 125 6.53 -3.58 -3.82
CA ALA A 125 7.54 -2.67 -4.36
C ALA A 125 8.73 -2.47 -3.40
N LYS A 126 8.44 -2.31 -2.10
CA LYS A 126 9.49 -2.24 -1.06
C LYS A 126 10.26 -3.54 -0.92
N LEU A 127 9.58 -4.69 -1.06
CA LEU A 127 10.23 -6.00 -1.05
C LEU A 127 11.15 -6.14 -2.26
N ALA A 128 10.72 -5.73 -3.46
CA ALA A 128 11.52 -5.73 -4.67
C ALA A 128 12.81 -4.92 -4.51
N ALA A 129 12.73 -3.72 -3.95
CA ALA A 129 13.90 -2.91 -3.65
C ALA A 129 14.88 -3.65 -2.72
N ARG A 130 14.38 -4.28 -1.66
CA ARG A 130 15.21 -5.07 -0.73
C ARG A 130 15.87 -6.29 -1.39
N VAL A 131 15.12 -7.02 -2.21
CA VAL A 131 15.62 -8.18 -2.94
C VAL A 131 16.75 -7.78 -3.90
N ASN A 132 16.62 -6.62 -4.55
CA ASN A 132 17.61 -6.07 -5.46
C ASN A 132 18.73 -5.29 -4.76
N ASN A 133 18.68 -5.18 -3.42
CA ASN A 133 19.62 -4.37 -2.63
C ASN A 133 19.73 -2.92 -3.14
N THR A 134 18.58 -2.30 -3.45
CA THR A 134 18.45 -0.92 -3.91
C THR A 134 17.54 -0.13 -2.96
N GLU A 135 17.63 1.19 -3.04
CA GLU A 135 16.69 2.06 -2.35
C GLU A 135 15.31 2.03 -3.03
N VAL A 136 14.24 2.22 -2.23
CA VAL A 136 12.87 2.16 -2.75
C VAL A 136 12.63 3.18 -3.87
N PHE A 137 13.14 4.40 -3.71
CA PHE A 137 12.97 5.44 -4.74
C PHE A 137 13.70 5.09 -6.05
N GLU A 138 14.84 4.41 -5.98
CA GLU A 138 15.56 3.93 -7.17
C GLU A 138 14.78 2.86 -7.90
N HIS A 139 14.21 1.89 -7.16
CA HIS A 139 13.33 0.88 -7.73
C HIS A 139 12.12 1.52 -8.42
N LEU A 140 11.42 2.44 -7.74
CA LEU A 140 10.25 3.12 -8.31
C LEU A 140 10.62 3.94 -9.55
N ARG A 141 11.78 4.57 -9.57
CA ARG A 141 12.28 5.30 -10.75
C ARG A 141 12.44 4.37 -11.97
N THR A 142 12.93 3.16 -11.77
CA THR A 142 13.07 2.20 -12.89
C THR A 142 11.72 1.75 -13.44
N LEU A 143 10.70 1.63 -12.58
CA LEU A 143 9.34 1.26 -13.01
C LEU A 143 8.68 2.33 -13.87
N ALA A 144 8.94 3.59 -13.57
CA ALA A 144 8.34 4.74 -14.25
C ALA A 144 9.19 5.24 -15.45
N ASP A 145 10.38 4.67 -15.68
CA ASP A 145 11.35 5.14 -16.68
C ASP A 145 11.64 6.66 -16.58
N ILE A 146 11.69 7.15 -15.33
CA ILE A 146 11.93 8.57 -15.06
C ILE A 146 13.41 8.83 -14.88
N LYS A 147 13.95 9.71 -15.70
CA LYS A 147 15.30 10.28 -15.50
C LYS A 147 15.17 11.57 -14.71
N PRO A 148 15.80 11.71 -13.53
CA PRO A 148 15.76 12.97 -12.79
C PRO A 148 16.37 14.08 -13.65
N SER A 149 15.65 15.19 -13.79
CA SER A 149 16.14 16.36 -14.53
C SER A 149 16.97 17.28 -13.67
N ARG A 150 16.99 17.07 -12.35
CA ARG A 150 17.66 17.96 -11.38
C ARG A 150 18.32 17.17 -10.27
N PRO A 151 19.45 17.64 -9.73
CA PRO A 151 20.17 16.96 -8.64
C PRO A 151 19.45 17.08 -7.28
N ALA A 152 18.57 18.06 -7.09
CA ALA A 152 17.80 18.25 -5.86
C ALA A 152 16.35 18.68 -6.17
N PRO A 153 15.38 18.25 -5.37
CA PRO A 153 14.00 18.69 -5.50
C PRO A 153 13.83 20.15 -5.07
N TYR A 154 12.82 20.84 -5.59
CA TYR A 154 12.37 22.09 -4.99
C TYR A 154 11.71 21.78 -3.64
N LEU A 155 12.02 22.61 -2.65
CA LEU A 155 11.40 22.53 -1.34
C LEU A 155 10.08 23.30 -1.35
N TYR A 156 8.98 22.59 -1.14
CA TYR A 156 7.67 23.17 -0.88
C TYR A 156 7.34 22.94 0.59
N MET A 157 6.89 23.97 1.28
CA MET A 157 6.58 23.89 2.69
C MET A 157 5.18 24.42 2.94
N ASN A 158 4.44 23.73 3.80
CA ASN A 158 3.20 24.23 4.36
C ASN A 158 3.54 25.26 5.44
N LEU A 159 3.13 26.50 5.23
CA LEU A 159 3.38 27.62 6.16
C LEU A 159 2.11 28.06 6.91
N ILE A 160 0.92 27.70 6.40
CA ILE A 160 -0.37 28.09 6.95
C ILE A 160 -1.27 26.83 6.96
N ASN A 161 -1.87 26.55 8.10
CA ASN A 161 -2.85 25.50 8.26
C ASN A 161 -4.19 26.06 8.71
N GLY A 162 -5.25 25.70 8.01
CA GLY A 162 -6.63 26.05 8.33
C GLY A 162 -7.59 24.91 7.99
N GLY A 163 -8.86 25.21 7.86
CA GLY A 163 -9.89 24.24 7.51
C GLY A 163 -9.89 23.03 8.45
N LYS A 164 -9.78 21.82 7.90
CA LYS A 164 -9.72 20.56 8.66
C LYS A 164 -8.36 20.27 9.30
N HIS A 165 -7.30 20.97 8.90
CA HIS A 165 -5.92 20.69 9.35
C HIS A 165 -5.53 21.46 10.61
N ALA A 166 -6.33 22.43 11.04
CA ALA A 166 -6.10 23.15 12.28
C ALA A 166 -7.41 23.61 12.93
N LYS A 167 -7.39 23.78 14.26
CA LYS A 167 -8.48 24.44 14.98
C LYS A 167 -8.33 25.97 14.84
N SER A 168 -8.59 26.49 13.65
CA SER A 168 -8.48 27.92 13.35
C SER A 168 -9.71 28.41 12.59
N GLN A 169 -9.92 29.74 12.54
CA GLN A 169 -10.97 30.36 11.72
C GLN A 169 -10.51 30.71 10.30
N ILE A 170 -9.32 30.25 9.92
CA ILE A 170 -8.76 30.48 8.58
C ILE A 170 -9.51 29.61 7.59
N ALA A 171 -10.06 30.23 6.55
CA ALA A 171 -10.81 29.53 5.49
C ALA A 171 -9.92 28.71 4.54
N PHE A 172 -8.65 29.03 4.45
CA PHE A 172 -7.69 28.26 3.64
C PHE A 172 -7.23 27.03 4.41
N GLN A 173 -7.13 25.89 3.72
CA GLN A 173 -6.63 24.66 4.32
C GLN A 173 -5.09 24.68 4.41
N GLU A 174 -4.42 25.07 3.30
CA GLU A 174 -2.97 25.17 3.11
C GLU A 174 -2.62 26.24 2.09
#